data_bcfe4c45ec08147a97188ed38881e257
#
_entry.id   bcfe4c45ec08147a97188ed38881e257
#
_cell.length_a   1.000
_cell.length_b   1.000
_cell.length_c   1.000
_cell.angle_alpha   90.00
_cell.angle_beta   90.00
_cell.angle_gamma   90.00
#
_symmetry.space_group_name_H-M   'P 1'
#
loop_
_entity.id
_entity.type
_entity.pdbx_description
1 polymer ?
#
loop_
_entity_poly.entity_id
_entity_poly.type
_entity_poly.pdbx_seq_one_letter_code
_entity_poly.pdbx_strand_id
1 'polypeptide(L)'
;RRQRQMCIRDRMQIMPSVARQFDVPAGDIANPETNIWLANKLMSKIKSTLRFPAETSDKDRMSIILACYNSGIGHVNDARRLARVNGEDPNSWEVVARYLQLKAQPEYYENEVVKCGRFTGSRQTLAYVNDVIGRYDKYCRVAVR
;
A
#
# COMPACT_ATOMS: atom_id res chain seq x y z
N ARG A 1 -8.61 6.92 -16.34
CA ARG A 1 -9.39 8.17 -16.28
C ARG A 1 -10.19 8.29 -14.97
N ARG A 2 -10.93 7.25 -14.58
CA ARG A 2 -11.68 7.25 -13.31
C ARG A 2 -10.75 7.33 -12.09
N GLN A 3 -9.60 6.65 -12.12
CA GLN A 3 -8.62 6.72 -11.03
C GLN A 3 -8.00 8.11 -10.88
N ARG A 4 -7.71 8.79 -11.99
CA ARG A 4 -7.17 10.16 -11.94
C ARG A 4 -8.19 11.16 -11.37
N GLN A 5 -9.45 11.03 -11.75
CA GLN A 5 -10.51 11.89 -11.22
C GLN A 5 -10.76 11.64 -9.73
N MET A 6 -10.64 10.39 -9.27
CA MET A 6 -10.75 10.04 -7.86
C MET A 6 -9.57 10.57 -7.05
N CYS A 7 -8.36 10.47 -7.58
CA CYS A 7 -7.14 10.99 -6.92
C CYS A 7 -7.18 12.52 -6.75
N ILE A 8 -7.84 13.24 -7.68
CA ILE A 8 -8.00 14.69 -7.59
C ILE A 8 -9.02 15.08 -6.52
N ARG A 9 -10.08 14.29 -6.37
CA ARG A 9 -11.16 14.55 -5.41
C ARG A 9 -10.85 14.04 -4.00
N ASP A 10 -9.98 13.06 -3.89
CA ASP A 10 -9.68 12.37 -2.63
C ASP A 10 -8.20 12.54 -2.28
N ARG A 11 -7.92 13.51 -1.42
CA ARG A 11 -6.55 13.81 -0.95
C ARG A 11 -5.89 12.62 -0.24
N MET A 12 -6.67 11.73 0.34
CA MET A 12 -6.19 10.53 1.04
C MET A 12 -6.18 9.30 0.14
N GLN A 13 -6.56 9.44 -1.13
CA GLN A 13 -6.59 8.37 -2.14
C GLN A 13 -7.46 7.17 -1.73
N ILE A 14 -8.58 7.43 -1.05
CA ILE A 14 -9.50 6.38 -0.62
C ILE A 14 -10.42 5.97 -1.77
N MET A 15 -10.41 4.67 -2.06
CA MET A 15 -11.25 4.10 -3.10
C MET A 15 -12.66 3.80 -2.58
N PRO A 16 -13.69 3.84 -3.44
CA PRO A 16 -15.05 3.45 -3.04
C PRO A 16 -15.16 2.05 -2.42
N SER A 17 -14.29 1.14 -2.85
CA SER A 17 -14.21 -0.20 -2.27
C SER A 17 -13.84 -0.19 -0.78
N VAL A 18 -13.01 0.77 -0.37
CA VAL A 18 -12.65 0.95 1.05
C VAL A 18 -13.85 1.48 1.83
N ALA A 19 -14.56 2.46 1.28
CA ALA A 19 -15.78 2.99 1.91
C ALA A 19 -16.79 1.88 2.18
N ARG A 20 -16.97 0.97 1.22
CA ARG A 20 -17.89 -0.16 1.37
C ARG A 20 -17.47 -1.12 2.49
N GLN A 21 -16.17 -1.31 2.71
CA GLN A 21 -15.69 -2.16 3.82
C GLN A 21 -16.10 -1.62 5.19
N PHE A 22 -16.30 -0.32 5.31
CA PHE A 22 -16.64 0.34 6.57
C PHE A 22 -18.07 0.90 6.57
N ASP A 23 -18.93 0.41 5.66
CA ASP A 23 -20.34 0.78 5.54
C ASP A 23 -20.55 2.30 5.33
N VAL A 24 -19.66 2.95 4.61
CA VAL A 24 -19.74 4.38 4.28
C VAL A 24 -20.24 4.54 2.84
N PRO A 25 -21.29 5.35 2.60
CA PRO A 25 -21.74 5.63 1.24
C PRO A 25 -20.64 6.26 0.38
N ALA A 26 -20.52 5.80 -0.86
CA ALA A 26 -19.47 6.28 -1.77
C ALA A 26 -19.51 7.80 -2.00
N GLY A 27 -20.70 8.39 -1.92
CA GLY A 27 -20.87 9.85 -2.05
C GLY A 27 -20.26 10.65 -0.91
N ASP A 28 -20.08 10.04 0.25
CA ASP A 28 -19.53 10.71 1.44
C ASP A 28 -18.01 10.73 1.47
N ILE A 29 -17.33 10.03 0.57
CA ILE A 29 -15.88 10.00 0.48
C ILE A 29 -15.28 11.39 0.25
N ALA A 30 -16.01 12.26 -0.46
CA ALA A 30 -15.59 13.63 -0.74
C ALA A 30 -15.61 14.53 0.50
N ASN A 31 -16.32 14.13 1.57
CA ASN A 31 -16.37 14.87 2.82
C ASN A 31 -15.03 14.72 3.54
N PRO A 32 -14.32 15.83 3.89
CA PRO A 32 -13.00 15.76 4.51
C PRO A 32 -12.96 14.96 5.82
N GLU A 33 -13.96 15.11 6.67
CA GLU A 33 -14.02 14.39 7.95
C GLU A 33 -14.20 12.88 7.74
N THR A 34 -15.11 12.50 6.84
CA THR A 34 -15.33 11.09 6.48
C THR A 34 -14.09 10.49 5.85
N ASN A 35 -13.41 11.25 4.99
CA ASN A 35 -12.20 10.82 4.33
C ASN A 35 -11.08 10.52 5.34
N ILE A 36 -10.85 11.42 6.28
CA ILE A 36 -9.85 11.25 7.35
C ILE A 36 -10.20 10.05 8.23
N TRP A 37 -11.47 9.91 8.58
CA TRP A 37 -11.95 8.78 9.39
C TRP A 37 -11.67 7.46 8.69
N LEU A 38 -12.00 7.36 7.39
CA LEU A 38 -11.76 6.17 6.57
C LEU A 38 -10.27 5.85 6.46
N ALA A 39 -9.44 6.88 6.25
CA ALA A 39 -7.99 6.72 6.18
C ALA A 39 -7.43 6.13 7.47
N ASN A 40 -7.87 6.64 8.62
CA ASN A 40 -7.46 6.14 9.92
C ASN A 40 -7.91 4.69 10.15
N LYS A 41 -9.15 4.37 9.78
CA LYS A 41 -9.69 3.00 9.89
C LYS A 41 -8.91 2.02 9.01
N LEU A 42 -8.66 2.40 7.76
CA LEU A 42 -7.89 1.57 6.84
C LEU A 42 -6.46 1.35 7.35
N MET A 43 -5.81 2.41 7.81
CA MET A 43 -4.44 2.33 8.34
C MET A 43 -4.38 1.44 9.57
N SER A 44 -5.34 1.55 10.48
CA SER A 44 -5.44 0.67 11.66
C SER A 44 -5.63 -0.79 11.28
N LYS A 45 -6.49 -1.05 10.30
CA LYS A 45 -6.72 -2.40 9.78
C LYS A 45 -5.44 -2.99 9.16
N ILE A 46 -4.74 -2.20 8.37
CA ILE A 46 -3.47 -2.62 7.77
C ILE A 46 -2.46 -2.99 8.85
N LYS A 47 -2.27 -2.11 9.83
CA LYS A 47 -1.31 -2.33 10.93
C LYS A 47 -1.66 -3.56 11.78
N SER A 48 -2.94 -3.83 11.99
CA SER A 48 -3.39 -4.99 12.77
C SER A 48 -3.27 -6.30 11.98
N THR A 49 -3.34 -6.25 10.66
CA THR A 49 -3.31 -7.43 9.79
C THR A 49 -1.89 -7.85 9.45
N LEU A 50 -1.00 -6.87 9.20
CA LEU A 50 0.39 -7.13 8.85
C LEU A 50 1.22 -7.46 10.09
N ARG A 51 2.02 -8.51 9.97
CA ARG A 51 2.96 -8.91 11.02
C ARG A 51 4.37 -8.86 10.48
N PHE A 52 5.26 -8.27 11.28
CA PHE A 52 6.67 -8.12 10.95
C PHE A 52 7.53 -8.66 12.09
N PRO A 53 8.67 -9.31 11.79
CA PRO A 53 9.67 -9.64 12.80
C PRO A 53 10.18 -8.37 13.49
N ALA A 54 10.60 -8.50 14.75
CA ALA A 54 11.08 -7.37 15.54
C ALA A 54 12.30 -6.67 14.91
N GLU A 55 13.11 -7.41 14.17
CA GLU A 55 14.31 -6.89 13.49
C GLU A 55 14.01 -6.14 12.19
N THR A 56 12.75 -6.12 11.73
CA THR A 56 12.36 -5.35 10.54
C THR A 56 12.58 -3.86 10.80
N SER A 57 13.28 -3.17 9.88
CA SER A 57 13.52 -1.75 10.02
C SER A 57 12.21 -0.95 9.98
N ASP A 58 12.17 0.18 10.68
CA ASP A 58 11.00 1.06 10.67
C ASP A 58 10.68 1.56 9.27
N LYS A 59 11.71 1.82 8.47
CA LYS A 59 11.56 2.27 7.07
C LYS A 59 10.90 1.20 6.21
N ASP A 60 11.33 -0.05 6.32
CA ASP A 60 10.72 -1.17 5.59
C ASP A 60 9.28 -1.38 6.02
N ARG A 61 9.04 -1.41 7.32
CA ARG A 61 7.69 -1.57 7.89
C ARG A 61 6.75 -0.49 7.39
N MET A 62 7.16 0.77 7.51
CA MET A 62 6.35 1.92 7.08
C MET A 62 6.10 1.88 5.57
N SER A 63 7.11 1.59 4.76
CA SER A 63 7.00 1.52 3.32
C SER A 63 6.00 0.46 2.86
N ILE A 64 6.04 -0.73 3.47
CA ILE A 64 5.12 -1.83 3.16
C ILE A 64 3.69 -1.47 3.57
N ILE A 65 3.50 -0.84 4.73
CA ILE A 65 2.19 -0.36 5.19
C ILE A 65 1.62 0.68 4.21
N LEU A 66 2.44 1.62 3.78
CA LEU A 66 2.02 2.64 2.80
C LEU A 66 1.66 2.02 1.45
N ALA A 67 2.40 1.01 1.01
CA ALA A 67 2.08 0.27 -0.19
C ALA A 67 0.72 -0.43 -0.07
N CYS A 68 0.42 -1.03 1.08
CA CYS A 68 -0.89 -1.63 1.36
C CYS A 68 -2.00 -0.59 1.31
N TYR A 69 -1.75 0.59 1.83
CA TYR A 69 -2.72 1.70 1.80
C TYR A 69 -3.03 2.13 0.36
N ASN A 70 -2.01 2.22 -0.49
CA ASN A 70 -2.16 2.68 -1.87
C ASN A 70 -2.68 1.60 -2.82
N SER A 71 -2.12 0.38 -2.76
CA SER A 71 -2.41 -0.69 -3.71
C SER A 71 -3.38 -1.75 -3.20
N GLY A 72 -3.61 -1.80 -1.90
CA GLY A 72 -4.40 -2.82 -1.23
C GLY A 72 -3.54 -3.92 -0.61
N ILE A 73 -3.99 -4.44 0.54
CA ILE A 73 -3.30 -5.49 1.29
C ILE A 73 -3.10 -6.75 0.44
N GLY A 74 -4.08 -7.10 -0.40
CA GLY A 74 -4.05 -8.32 -1.20
C GLY A 74 -2.85 -8.38 -2.14
N HIS A 75 -2.59 -7.31 -2.89
CA HIS A 75 -1.46 -7.25 -3.81
C HIS A 75 -0.12 -7.29 -3.09
N VAL A 76 -0.01 -6.58 -1.98
CA VAL A 76 1.23 -6.57 -1.17
C VAL A 76 1.48 -7.95 -0.55
N ASN A 77 0.45 -8.62 -0.05
CA ASN A 77 0.58 -9.98 0.47
C ASN A 77 0.99 -10.97 -0.63
N ASP A 78 0.48 -10.81 -1.84
CA ASP A 78 0.93 -11.59 -2.99
C ASP A 78 2.43 -11.40 -3.26
N ALA A 79 2.88 -10.15 -3.27
CA ALA A 79 4.30 -9.83 -3.46
C ALA A 79 5.17 -10.45 -2.37
N ARG A 80 4.72 -10.42 -1.11
CA ARG A 80 5.42 -11.03 0.01
C ARG A 80 5.47 -12.56 -0.12
N ARG A 81 4.38 -13.19 -0.57
CA ARG A 81 4.35 -14.64 -0.82
C ARG A 81 5.30 -15.03 -1.96
N LEU A 82 5.32 -14.24 -3.04
CA LEU A 82 6.27 -14.45 -4.14
C LEU A 82 7.72 -14.34 -3.65
N ALA A 83 8.02 -13.37 -2.81
CA ALA A 83 9.33 -13.23 -2.21
C ALA A 83 9.73 -14.50 -1.44
N ARG A 84 8.84 -15.01 -0.60
CA ARG A 84 9.08 -16.23 0.20
C ARG A 84 9.38 -17.44 -0.68
N VAL A 85 8.58 -17.68 -1.71
CA VAL A 85 8.79 -18.87 -2.57
C VAL A 85 10.06 -18.76 -3.41
N ASN A 86 10.59 -17.54 -3.60
CA ASN A 86 11.86 -17.32 -4.30
C ASN A 86 13.05 -17.16 -3.35
N GLY A 87 12.86 -17.41 -2.06
CA GLY A 87 13.94 -17.35 -1.07
C GLY A 87 14.41 -15.95 -0.72
N GLU A 88 13.59 -14.94 -0.94
CA GLU A 88 13.91 -13.54 -0.64
C GLU A 88 13.13 -13.03 0.57
N ASP A 89 13.61 -11.93 1.17
CA ASP A 89 13.04 -11.38 2.40
C ASP A 89 11.69 -10.70 2.16
N PRO A 90 10.58 -11.26 2.66
CA PRO A 90 9.24 -10.67 2.49
C PRO A 90 9.03 -9.40 3.31
N ASN A 91 9.96 -9.06 4.19
CA ASN A 91 9.88 -7.88 5.07
C ASN A 91 10.78 -6.73 4.61
N SER A 92 11.47 -6.89 3.49
CA SER A 92 12.25 -5.84 2.84
C SER A 92 11.39 -5.10 1.83
N TRP A 93 11.28 -3.79 1.96
CA TRP A 93 10.52 -2.98 0.99
C TRP A 93 11.09 -3.09 -0.43
N GLU A 94 12.41 -3.10 -0.56
CA GLU A 94 13.05 -3.24 -1.87
C GLU A 94 12.62 -4.52 -2.57
N VAL A 95 12.57 -5.62 -1.85
CA VAL A 95 12.12 -6.92 -2.37
C VAL A 95 10.63 -6.89 -2.71
N VAL A 96 9.79 -6.40 -1.80
CA VAL A 96 8.34 -6.32 -2.01
C VAL A 96 8.03 -5.43 -3.21
N ALA A 97 8.69 -4.28 -3.34
CA ALA A 97 8.51 -3.36 -4.46
C ALA A 97 8.82 -4.04 -5.79
N ARG A 98 9.88 -4.82 -5.85
CA ARG A 98 10.26 -5.56 -7.05
C ARG A 98 9.19 -6.58 -7.44
N TYR A 99 8.67 -7.34 -6.50
CA TYR A 99 7.62 -8.33 -6.78
C TYR A 99 6.27 -7.69 -7.12
N LEU A 100 5.97 -6.51 -6.59
CA LEU A 100 4.80 -5.75 -7.04
C LEU A 100 4.91 -5.40 -8.53
N GLN A 101 6.10 -5.01 -8.99
CA GLN A 101 6.35 -4.73 -10.40
C GLN A 101 6.25 -6.00 -11.25
N LEU A 102 6.84 -7.09 -10.78
CA LEU A 102 6.85 -8.37 -11.49
C LEU A 102 5.46 -8.97 -11.62
N LYS A 103 4.53 -8.64 -10.74
CA LYS A 103 3.13 -9.09 -10.81
C LYS A 103 2.37 -8.62 -12.05
N ALA A 104 2.94 -7.72 -12.84
CA ALA A 104 2.37 -7.36 -14.15
C ALA A 104 2.58 -8.46 -15.20
N GLN A 105 3.53 -9.36 -14.96
CA GLN A 105 3.93 -10.41 -15.92
C GLN A 105 3.28 -11.76 -15.60
N PRO A 106 2.84 -12.53 -16.62
CA PRO A 106 2.17 -13.83 -16.42
C PRO A 106 2.97 -14.81 -15.58
N GLU A 107 4.29 -14.87 -15.72
CA GLU A 107 5.16 -15.73 -14.92
C GLU A 107 4.93 -15.58 -13.40
N TYR A 108 4.56 -14.37 -12.98
CA TYR A 108 4.39 -14.05 -11.57
C TYR A 108 2.93 -14.02 -11.15
N TYR A 109 2.04 -13.35 -11.90
CA TYR A 109 0.65 -13.27 -11.46
C TYR A 109 -0.12 -14.58 -11.63
N GLU A 110 0.35 -15.52 -12.47
CA GLU A 110 -0.23 -16.86 -12.61
C GLU A 110 0.32 -17.86 -11.59
N ASN A 111 1.30 -17.47 -10.79
CA ASN A 111 1.83 -18.34 -9.73
C ASN A 111 0.72 -18.69 -8.74
N GLU A 112 0.72 -19.96 -8.28
CA GLU A 112 -0.31 -20.48 -7.38
C GLU A 112 -0.44 -19.74 -6.04
N VAL A 113 0.63 -19.05 -5.59
CA VAL A 113 0.59 -18.27 -4.34
C VAL A 113 -0.05 -16.91 -4.51
N VAL A 114 -0.28 -16.47 -5.73
CA VAL A 114 -0.91 -15.18 -6.04
C VAL A 114 -2.43 -15.33 -6.00
N LYS A 115 -3.09 -14.57 -5.12
CA LYS A 115 -4.53 -14.64 -4.89
C LYS A 115 -5.29 -13.48 -5.52
N CYS A 116 -4.65 -12.33 -5.71
CA CYS A 116 -5.28 -11.11 -6.20
C CYS A 116 -4.97 -10.83 -7.68
N GLY A 117 -4.30 -11.77 -8.37
CA GLY A 117 -4.06 -11.69 -9.79
C GLY A 117 -3.07 -10.61 -10.21
N ARG A 118 -3.20 -10.20 -11.46
CA ARG A 118 -2.31 -9.21 -12.08
C ARG A 118 -2.37 -7.85 -11.39
N PHE A 119 -1.20 -7.22 -11.22
CA PHE A 119 -1.09 -5.86 -10.70
C PHE A 119 -0.32 -4.98 -11.67
N THR A 120 -0.93 -3.90 -12.15
CA THR A 120 -0.35 -2.96 -13.10
C THR A 120 -0.09 -1.58 -12.50
N GLY A 121 -0.43 -1.38 -11.22
CA GLY A 121 -0.31 -0.10 -10.53
C GLY A 121 1.00 0.13 -9.79
N SER A 122 2.02 -0.69 -10.00
CA SER A 122 3.27 -0.65 -9.24
C SER A 122 3.99 0.70 -9.34
N ARG A 123 4.01 1.30 -10.52
CA ARG A 123 4.66 2.60 -10.74
C ARG A 123 4.06 3.69 -9.84
N GLN A 124 2.74 3.74 -9.76
CA GLN A 124 2.02 4.68 -8.90
C GLN A 124 2.27 4.39 -7.42
N THR A 125 2.24 3.12 -7.03
CA THR A 125 2.47 2.70 -5.64
C THR A 125 3.88 3.03 -5.18
N LEU A 126 4.90 2.74 -6.00
CA LEU A 126 6.29 3.03 -5.67
C LEU A 126 6.52 4.55 -5.56
N ALA A 127 5.96 5.33 -6.48
CA ALA A 127 6.05 6.78 -6.43
C ALA A 127 5.41 7.35 -5.16
N TYR A 128 4.24 6.82 -4.78
CA TYR A 128 3.55 7.21 -3.56
C TYR A 128 4.38 6.94 -2.32
N VAL A 129 4.92 5.73 -2.18
CA VAL A 129 5.74 5.34 -1.03
C VAL A 129 7.00 6.21 -0.95
N ASN A 130 7.69 6.40 -2.07
CA ASN A 130 8.91 7.23 -2.12
C ASN A 130 8.61 8.67 -1.72
N ASP A 131 7.50 9.24 -2.19
CA ASP A 131 7.10 10.60 -1.86
C ASP A 131 6.82 10.76 -0.36
N VAL A 132 6.05 9.86 0.22
CA VAL A 132 5.69 9.93 1.67
C VAL A 132 6.92 9.71 2.54
N ILE A 133 7.73 8.71 2.24
CA ILE A 133 8.95 8.42 3.02
C ILE A 133 9.95 9.58 2.90
N GLY A 134 10.11 10.16 1.71
CA GLY A 134 10.98 11.30 1.50
C GLY A 134 10.54 12.53 2.31
N ARG A 135 9.25 12.81 2.37
CA ARG A 135 8.70 13.90 3.18
C ARG A 135 8.89 13.65 4.67
N TYR A 136 8.69 12.43 5.11
CA TYR A 136 8.90 12.04 6.51
C TYR A 136 10.36 12.21 6.92
N ASP A 137 11.31 11.73 6.12
CA ASP A 137 12.74 11.87 6.37
C ASP A 137 13.15 13.35 6.45
N LYS A 138 12.62 14.16 5.53
CA LYS A 138 12.87 15.61 5.51
C LYS A 138 12.31 16.29 6.76
N TYR A 139 11.10 15.92 7.18
CA TYR A 139 10.48 16.45 8.39
C TYR A 139 11.30 16.10 9.63
N CYS A 140 11.75 14.86 9.77
CA CYS A 140 12.56 14.43 10.90
C CYS A 140 13.89 15.19 10.98
N ARG A 141 14.54 15.47 9.84
CA ARG A 141 15.78 16.24 9.79
C ARG A 141 15.58 17.68 10.26
N VAL A 142 14.45 18.28 9.93
CA VAL A 142 14.11 19.64 10.38
C VAL A 142 13.75 19.67 11.86
N ALA A 143 13.01 18.67 12.35
CA ALA A 143 12.56 18.60 13.74
C ALA A 143 13.70 18.35 14.73
N VAL A 144 14.82 17.73 14.30
CA VAL A 144 15.99 17.44 15.15
C VAL A 144 16.93 18.65 15.26
N ARG A 145 16.71 19.67 14.46
CA ARG A 145 17.46 20.94 14.56
C ARG A 145 16.74 21.90 15.49
#